data_871f35ae4f43744770e0910921f50591
#
_entry.id   871f35ae4f43744770e0910921f50591
#
_cell.length_a   1.000
_cell.length_b   1.000
_cell.length_c   1.000
_cell.angle_alpha   90.00
_cell.angle_beta   90.00
_cell.angle_gamma   90.00
#
_symmetry.space_group_name_H-M   'P 1'
#
loop_
_entity.id
_entity.type
_entity.pdbx_description
1 polymer ?
#
loop_
_entity_poly.entity_id
_entity_poly.type
_entity_poly.pdbx_seq_one_letter_code
_entity_poly.pdbx_strand_id
1 'polypeptide(L)'
;MTRRQIVFYGWVQGVGFRYRARHAAELYGCTGWCRNEWDGSVTMEIQGEEDNIDRVILAIERGTYVRIENMDSRMIPLIEGEHGFRTE
;
A
#
# COMPACT_ATOMS: atom_id res chain seq x y z
N MET A 1 6.23 -12.18 -9.76
CA MET A 1 5.46 -11.77 -8.57
C MET A 1 6.42 -11.44 -7.43
N THR A 2 6.18 -10.36 -6.73
CA THR A 2 7.03 -9.88 -5.63
C THR A 2 6.17 -9.48 -4.45
N ARG A 3 6.80 -9.36 -3.28
CA ARG A 3 6.16 -8.79 -2.09
C ARG A 3 7.06 -7.71 -1.54
N ARG A 4 6.47 -6.56 -1.24
CA ARG A 4 7.19 -5.41 -0.69
C ARG A 4 6.58 -5.00 0.63
N GLN A 5 7.43 -4.59 1.56
CA GLN A 5 7.01 -3.84 2.73
C GLN A 5 7.38 -2.38 2.50
N ILE A 6 6.39 -1.51 2.56
CA ILE A 6 6.57 -0.10 2.26
C ILE A 6 6.05 0.71 3.44
N VAL A 7 6.84 1.67 3.90
CA VAL A 7 6.40 2.64 4.89
C VAL A 7 6.27 3.98 4.19
N PHE A 8 5.10 4.59 4.29
CA PHE A 8 4.80 5.88 3.66
C PHE A 8 4.79 6.96 4.73
N TYR A 9 5.48 8.06 4.43
CA TYR A 9 5.58 9.22 5.31
C TYR A 9 4.98 10.44 4.61
N GLY A 10 4.42 11.34 5.39
CA GLY A 10 3.83 12.57 4.90
C GLY A 10 2.40 12.72 5.38
N TRP A 11 1.54 13.27 4.52
CA TRP A 11 0.11 13.42 4.81
C TRP A 11 -0.58 12.17 4.31
N VAL A 12 -0.53 11.11 5.12
CA VAL A 12 -0.97 9.78 4.71
C VAL A 12 -2.06 9.20 5.61
N GLN A 13 -2.31 9.80 6.78
CA GLN A 13 -3.41 9.38 7.65
C GLN A 13 -4.55 10.40 7.59
N GLY A 14 -5.79 9.90 7.69
CA GLY A 14 -6.98 10.77 7.68
C GLY A 14 -7.28 11.41 6.33
N VAL A 15 -6.69 10.88 5.26
CA VAL A 15 -6.80 11.45 3.91
C VAL A 15 -7.32 10.43 2.88
N GLY A 16 -7.85 9.29 3.34
CA GLY A 16 -8.38 8.25 2.48
C GLY A 16 -7.34 7.30 1.92
N PHE A 17 -6.12 7.31 2.46
CA PHE A 17 -5.02 6.46 1.99
C PHE A 17 -5.39 4.97 2.00
N ARG A 18 -5.84 4.47 3.15
CA ARG A 18 -6.13 3.02 3.30
C ARG A 18 -7.28 2.58 2.41
N TYR A 19 -8.30 3.44 2.27
CA TYR A 19 -9.42 3.18 1.37
C TYR A 19 -8.94 3.04 -0.07
N ARG A 20 -8.13 3.99 -0.53
CA ARG A 20 -7.59 3.97 -1.89
C ARG A 20 -6.67 2.78 -2.11
N ALA A 21 -5.84 2.45 -1.12
CA ALA A 21 -4.93 1.31 -1.19
C ALA A 21 -5.70 0.02 -1.39
N ARG A 22 -6.72 -0.22 -0.58
CA ARG A 22 -7.55 -1.41 -0.69
C ARG A 22 -8.27 -1.48 -2.03
N HIS A 23 -8.86 -0.38 -2.44
CA HIS A 23 -9.61 -0.32 -3.70
C HIS A 23 -8.71 -0.61 -4.90
N ALA A 24 -7.54 0.03 -4.94
CA ALA A 24 -6.59 -0.16 -6.02
C ALA A 24 -5.98 -1.57 -6.00
N ALA A 25 -5.65 -2.08 -4.82
CA ALA A 25 -5.12 -3.43 -4.70
C ALA A 25 -6.09 -4.46 -5.24
N GLU A 26 -7.37 -4.33 -4.91
CA GLU A 26 -8.40 -5.23 -5.43
C GLU A 26 -8.55 -5.11 -6.93
N LEU A 27 -8.49 -3.88 -7.46
CA LEU A 27 -8.59 -3.65 -8.89
C LEU A 27 -7.44 -4.29 -9.67
N TYR A 28 -6.22 -4.21 -9.15
CA TYR A 28 -5.04 -4.70 -9.83
C TYR A 28 -4.59 -6.08 -9.38
N GLY A 29 -5.41 -6.77 -8.59
CA GLY A 29 -5.13 -8.15 -8.19
C GLY A 29 -3.97 -8.30 -7.22
N CYS A 30 -3.68 -7.27 -6.43
CA CYS A 30 -2.64 -7.34 -5.41
C CYS A 30 -3.25 -7.75 -4.07
N THR A 31 -2.47 -8.45 -3.26
CA THR A 31 -2.88 -8.88 -1.91
C THR A 31 -1.98 -8.23 -0.87
N GLY A 32 -2.42 -8.22 0.37
CA GLY A 32 -1.63 -7.68 1.46
C GLY A 32 -2.47 -6.95 2.50
N TRP A 33 -1.88 -5.92 3.08
CA TRP A 33 -2.54 -5.14 4.12
C TRP A 33 -1.87 -3.78 4.27
N CYS A 34 -2.56 -2.84 4.89
CA CYS A 34 -1.96 -1.59 5.33
C CYS A 34 -2.53 -1.16 6.67
N ARG A 35 -1.76 -0.39 7.41
CA ARG A 35 -2.07 -0.01 8.79
C ARG A 35 -1.50 1.37 9.09
N ASN A 36 -2.30 2.20 9.78
CA ASN A 36 -1.79 3.45 10.34
C ASN A 36 -0.88 3.14 11.51
N GLU A 37 0.28 3.80 11.54
CA GLU A 37 1.20 3.72 12.67
C GLU A 37 0.98 4.91 13.59
N TRP A 38 1.42 4.78 14.85
CA TRP A 38 1.21 5.83 15.83
C TRP A 38 2.01 7.11 15.53
N ASP A 39 3.08 7.00 14.73
CA ASP A 39 3.94 8.15 14.36
C ASP A 39 3.40 8.94 13.17
N GLY A 40 2.24 8.57 12.65
CA GLY A 40 1.63 9.23 11.50
C GLY A 40 1.94 8.58 10.16
N SER A 41 2.84 7.60 10.11
CA SER A 41 3.14 6.87 8.89
C SER A 41 2.10 5.79 8.62
N VAL A 42 2.15 5.21 7.42
CA VAL A 42 1.35 4.04 7.05
C VAL A 42 2.30 2.94 6.60
N THR A 43 2.17 1.78 7.21
CA THR A 43 2.91 0.59 6.79
C THR A 43 2.02 -0.24 5.88
N MET A 44 2.59 -0.70 4.77
CA MET A 44 1.91 -1.57 3.81
C MET A 44 2.79 -2.76 3.50
N GLU A 45 2.17 -3.95 3.41
CA GLU A 45 2.77 -5.08 2.70
C GLU A 45 1.88 -5.37 1.51
N ILE A 46 2.47 -5.48 0.34
CA ILE A 46 1.72 -5.67 -0.90
C ILE A 46 2.43 -6.69 -1.78
N GLN A 47 1.65 -7.59 -2.35
CA GLN A 47 2.12 -8.69 -3.16
C GLN A 47 1.36 -8.76 -4.47
N GLY A 48 2.10 -8.92 -5.56
CA GLY A 48 1.54 -9.02 -6.90
C GLY A 48 2.62 -8.84 -7.94
N GLU A 49 2.21 -8.67 -9.19
CA GLU A 49 3.15 -8.30 -10.25
C GLU A 49 3.68 -6.89 -9.98
N GLU A 50 4.96 -6.67 -10.25
CA GLU A 50 5.59 -5.38 -9.95
C GLU A 50 4.86 -4.20 -10.58
N ASP A 51 4.45 -4.35 -11.85
CA ASP A 51 3.72 -3.28 -12.54
C ASP A 51 2.41 -2.95 -11.83
N ASN A 52 1.73 -3.96 -11.30
CA ASN A 52 0.47 -3.75 -10.60
C ASN A 52 0.69 -3.11 -9.24
N ILE A 53 1.76 -3.46 -8.55
CA ILE A 53 2.13 -2.79 -7.29
C ILE A 53 2.37 -1.31 -7.55
N ASP A 54 3.10 -0.98 -8.62
CA ASP A 54 3.36 0.42 -9.00
C ASP A 54 2.06 1.16 -9.30
N ARG A 55 1.10 0.50 -9.95
CA ARG A 55 -0.21 1.09 -10.24
C ARG A 55 -0.99 1.39 -8.96
N VAL A 56 -0.90 0.51 -7.97
CA VAL A 56 -1.55 0.74 -6.68
C VAL A 56 -0.96 1.97 -6.00
N ILE A 57 0.36 2.08 -5.97
CA ILE A 57 1.03 3.24 -5.36
C ILE A 57 0.61 4.52 -6.08
N LEU A 58 0.59 4.51 -7.40
CA LEU A 58 0.20 5.66 -8.20
C LEU A 58 -1.26 6.07 -7.91
N ALA A 59 -2.15 5.09 -7.79
CA ALA A 59 -3.55 5.36 -7.46
C ALA A 59 -3.70 6.02 -6.08
N ILE A 60 -2.89 5.59 -5.11
CA ILE A 60 -2.89 6.22 -3.78
C ILE A 60 -2.42 7.67 -3.88
N GLU A 61 -1.32 7.92 -4.60
CA GLU A 61 -0.76 9.26 -4.76
C GLU A 61 -1.74 10.24 -5.40
N ARG A 62 -2.66 9.75 -6.23
CA ARG A 62 -3.66 10.58 -6.89
C ARG A 62 -4.80 11.02 -5.98
N GLY A 63 -4.83 10.56 -4.74
CA GLY A 63 -5.81 11.01 -3.77
C GLY A 63 -5.67 12.50 -3.50
N THR A 64 -6.80 13.23 -3.50
CA THR A 64 -6.83 14.68 -3.42
C THR A 64 -6.04 15.22 -2.23
N TYR A 65 -6.13 14.53 -1.10
CA TYR A 65 -5.52 14.99 0.15
C TYR A 65 -4.28 14.19 0.54
N VAL A 66 -3.90 13.19 -0.27
CA VAL A 66 -2.72 12.38 0.00
C VAL A 66 -1.47 13.13 -0.47
N ARG A 67 -0.47 13.20 0.40
CA ARG A 67 0.84 13.70 0.03
C ARG A 67 1.90 12.78 0.60
N ILE A 68 2.51 12.00 -0.27
CA ILE A 68 3.62 11.12 0.12
C ILE A 68 4.91 11.90 -0.02
N GLU A 69 5.57 12.15 1.11
CA GLU A 69 6.81 12.90 1.15
C GLU A 69 8.02 11.97 1.08
N ASN A 70 7.87 10.76 1.57
CA ASN A 70 8.94 9.76 1.52
C ASN A 70 8.36 8.36 1.60
N MET A 71 9.08 7.41 1.02
CA MET A 71 8.74 5.99 1.07
C MET A 71 9.99 5.18 1.35
N ASP A 72 9.88 4.24 2.29
CA ASP A 72 10.89 3.20 2.49
C ASP A 72 10.32 1.88 1.99
N SER A 73 10.95 1.32 0.96
CA SER A 73 10.45 0.10 0.34
C SER A 73 11.54 -0.96 0.34
N ARG A 74 11.16 -2.19 0.70
CA ARG A 74 12.08 -3.32 0.64
C ARG A 74 11.35 -4.58 0.19
N MET A 75 12.08 -5.47 -0.45
CA MET A 75 11.56 -6.78 -0.84
C MET A 75 11.52 -7.68 0.37
N ILE A 76 10.45 -8.43 0.49
CA ILE A 76 10.28 -9.44 1.54
C ILE A 76 9.79 -10.74 0.89
N PRO A 77 9.84 -11.87 1.61
CA PRO A 77 9.38 -13.14 1.05
C PRO A 77 7.89 -13.14 0.72
N LEU A 78 7.53 -13.87 -0.32
CA LEU A 78 6.14 -14.09 -0.70
C LEU A 78 5.40 -14.86 0.40
N ILE A 79 4.10 -14.58 0.51
CA ILE A 79 3.20 -15.34 1.36
C ILE A 79 2.27 -16.14 0.46
N GLU A 80 2.31 -17.46 0.59
CA GLU A 80 1.43 -18.33 -0.19
C GLU A 80 0.02 -18.30 0.37
N GLY A 81 -0.97 -18.34 -0.54
CA GLY A 81 -2.36 -18.45 -0.14
C GLY A 81 -2.99 -17.20 0.43
N GLU A 82 -2.30 -16.07 0.34
CA GLU A 82 -2.89 -14.80 0.80
C GLU A 82 -4.00 -14.37 -0.15
N HIS A 83 -5.13 -13.96 0.40
CA HIS A 83 -6.29 -13.48 -0.35
C HIS A 83 -6.68 -12.09 0.07
N GLY A 84 -6.94 -11.22 -0.92
CA GLY A 84 -7.49 -9.91 -0.68
C GLY A 84 -6.49 -8.93 -0.08
N PHE A 85 -6.99 -7.74 0.21
CA PHE A 85 -6.20 -6.66 0.80
C PHE A 85 -6.95 -6.12 2.02
N ARG A 86 -6.27 -6.10 3.17
CA ARG A 86 -6.89 -5.71 4.44
C ARG A 86 -6.41 -4.34 4.88
N THR A 87 -7.30 -3.59 5.50
CA THR A 87 -6.94 -2.38 6.24
C THR A 87 -7.03 -2.70 7.73
N GLU A 88 -5.96 -2.44 8.42
CA GLU A 88 -5.87 -2.73 9.86
C GLU A 88 -5.82 -1.48 10.70
#